data_e97a6c5ff54ab37e033f597787c691e2
#
_entry.id   e97a6c5ff54ab37e033f597787c691e2
#
_cell.length_a   1.000
_cell.length_b   1.000
_cell.length_c   1.000
_cell.angle_alpha   90.00
_cell.angle_beta   90.00
_cell.angle_gamma   90.00
#
_symmetry.space_group_name_H-M   'P 1'
#
loop_
_entity.id
_entity.type
_entity.pdbx_description
1 polymer ?
#
loop_
_entity_poly.entity_id
_entity_poly.type
_entity_poly.pdbx_seq_one_letter_code
_entity_poly.pdbx_strand_id
1 'polypeptide(L)'
;MAKVFKDIWLIPKLVLVTLVSFSCVHLTYCQEKIITVEAETIEYKRIDTISLNLHIYKPLNFSNDSTYNCIVFFHGGGWNNGHPNAFKRQSMYLASRGIIAISAEYRIKNKHNTTPFESVEDAKSAMRYIRKHARKLSINPNMIAAGGGSAGGHLAAACGNIIGLENPNEDLSISSVPNALALLNPVIDNGPDGYGYQRIKERYLEISPIHNITNGAPPTIILIGTKDKLIPVSTVETYKDNMETMGSRCDLVLYKNQEHAFFNKGEYFIDTTYQIDRFLKSLGYLKGPNTIKK
;
A
#
# COMPACT_ATOMS: atom_id res chain seq x y z
N MET A 1 34.24 53.02 80.82
CA MET A 1 35.62 52.70 81.29
C MET A 1 36.20 51.63 80.42
N ALA A 2 37.38 51.91 79.95
CA ALA A 2 38.49 51.04 79.54
C ALA A 2 38.20 50.00 78.37
N LYS A 3 38.78 50.20 77.27
CA LYS A 3 40.13 49.83 76.79
C LYS A 3 40.28 48.32 76.68
N VAL A 4 40.86 47.67 75.67
CA VAL A 4 42.06 47.94 74.91
C VAL A 4 42.17 46.86 73.82
N PHE A 5 42.62 47.18 72.63
CA PHE A 5 43.55 46.57 71.72
C PHE A 5 43.58 44.96 71.58
N LYS A 6 43.80 44.30 70.46
CA LYS A 6 44.75 44.24 69.36
C LYS A 6 44.48 42.89 68.69
N ASP A 7 44.81 42.47 67.59
CA ASP A 7 45.76 42.76 66.54
C ASP A 7 45.36 42.09 65.27
N ILE A 8 45.84 42.62 64.24
CA ILE A 8 45.76 42.24 62.82
C ILE A 8 46.53 40.97 62.56
N TRP A 9 45.93 40.00 61.84
CA TRP A 9 46.71 39.16 60.92
C TRP A 9 45.97 39.01 59.63
N LEU A 10 46.54 39.61 58.56
CA LEU A 10 46.20 39.38 57.17
C LEU A 10 46.68 37.99 56.75
N ILE A 11 45.75 37.16 56.30
CA ILE A 11 46.09 35.98 55.50
C ILE A 11 45.46 36.22 54.10
N PRO A 12 46.25 36.15 53.01
CA PRO A 12 45.73 36.33 51.65
C PRO A 12 44.89 35.12 51.28
N LYS A 13 43.61 35.37 50.95
CA LYS A 13 42.75 34.34 50.37
C LYS A 13 43.25 34.03 48.95
N LEU A 14 43.85 32.87 48.82
CA LEU A 14 44.16 32.23 47.54
C LEU A 14 42.84 31.91 46.86
N VAL A 15 42.44 32.68 45.85
CA VAL A 15 41.28 32.39 45.02
C VAL A 15 41.71 31.29 44.02
N LEU A 16 41.31 30.07 44.36
CA LEU A 16 41.45 28.92 43.45
C LEU A 16 40.37 29.04 42.36
N VAL A 17 40.73 29.61 41.20
CA VAL A 17 39.87 29.61 40.03
C VAL A 17 39.93 28.23 39.40
N THR A 18 38.97 27.39 39.71
CA THR A 18 38.73 26.14 38.99
C THR A 18 38.12 26.46 37.64
N LEU A 19 38.92 26.38 36.60
CA LEU A 19 38.46 26.35 35.21
C LEU A 19 37.69 25.06 34.97
N VAL A 20 36.34 25.14 35.04
CA VAL A 20 35.46 24.10 34.55
C VAL A 20 35.44 24.24 33.02
N SER A 21 36.20 23.42 32.35
CA SER A 21 36.12 23.29 30.92
C SER A 21 34.77 22.64 30.56
N PHE A 22 33.82 23.45 30.13
CA PHE A 22 32.59 23.00 29.50
C PHE A 22 32.97 22.43 28.11
N SER A 23 33.18 21.11 28.06
CA SER A 23 33.19 20.40 26.79
C SER A 23 31.78 20.47 26.19
N CYS A 24 31.57 21.42 25.28
CA CYS A 24 30.37 21.49 24.47
C CYS A 24 30.36 20.26 23.56
N VAL A 25 29.71 19.19 24.01
CA VAL A 25 29.35 18.07 23.16
C VAL A 25 28.32 18.60 22.18
N HIS A 26 28.76 18.95 20.99
CA HIS A 26 27.88 19.23 19.88
C HIS A 26 27.20 17.90 19.50
N LEU A 27 26.01 17.66 20.07
CA LEU A 27 25.07 16.70 19.53
C LEU A 27 24.64 17.23 18.15
N THR A 28 25.37 16.80 17.13
CA THR A 28 24.91 16.92 15.76
C THR A 28 23.66 16.06 15.64
N TYR A 29 22.50 16.69 15.83
CA TYR A 29 21.21 16.12 15.43
C TYR A 29 21.29 16.00 13.90
N CYS A 30 21.59 14.78 13.44
CA CYS A 30 21.41 14.44 12.05
C CYS A 30 19.89 14.48 11.80
N GLN A 31 19.39 15.63 11.36
CA GLN A 31 18.06 15.69 10.78
C GLN A 31 18.09 14.74 9.58
N GLU A 32 17.59 13.52 9.76
CA GLU A 32 17.23 12.69 8.62
C GLU A 32 16.33 13.54 7.73
N LYS A 33 16.90 13.99 6.63
CA LYS A 33 16.19 14.72 5.58
C LYS A 33 15.08 13.76 5.12
N ILE A 34 13.85 13.99 5.57
CA ILE A 34 12.69 13.24 5.04
C ILE A 34 12.65 13.60 3.56
N ILE A 35 13.21 12.74 2.72
CA ILE A 35 13.12 12.87 1.27
C ILE A 35 11.66 12.54 0.97
N THR A 36 10.84 13.58 0.85
CA THR A 36 9.48 13.45 0.33
C THR A 36 9.60 13.15 -1.15
N VAL A 37 9.51 11.88 -1.50
CA VAL A 37 9.36 11.46 -2.89
C VAL A 37 7.99 11.92 -3.35
N GLU A 38 7.93 12.98 -4.14
CA GLU A 38 6.69 13.36 -4.82
C GLU A 38 6.39 12.36 -5.93
N ALA A 39 5.12 12.00 -6.08
CA ALA A 39 4.71 11.09 -7.12
C ALA A 39 4.72 11.80 -8.48
N GLU A 40 5.28 11.16 -9.50
CA GLU A 40 5.04 11.52 -10.89
C GLU A 40 3.59 11.15 -11.25
N THR A 41 2.85 12.04 -11.90
CA THR A 41 1.47 11.79 -12.28
C THR A 41 1.35 11.60 -13.80
N ILE A 42 0.73 10.50 -14.22
CA ILE A 42 0.50 10.17 -15.62
C ILE A 42 -0.96 9.83 -15.82
N GLU A 43 -1.63 10.48 -16.79
CA GLU A 43 -2.96 10.07 -17.21
C GLU A 43 -2.90 8.72 -17.94
N TYR A 44 -3.69 7.74 -17.49
CA TYR A 44 -3.75 6.43 -18.10
C TYR A 44 -5.06 6.15 -18.85
N LYS A 45 -6.12 6.89 -18.50
CA LYS A 45 -7.44 6.74 -19.11
C LYS A 45 -8.16 8.07 -19.12
N ARG A 46 -8.83 8.36 -20.23
CA ARG A 46 -9.74 9.50 -20.36
C ARG A 46 -11.10 9.01 -20.82
N ILE A 47 -12.14 9.43 -20.12
CA ILE A 47 -13.53 9.17 -20.45
C ILE A 47 -14.24 10.54 -20.49
N ASP A 48 -14.57 11.04 -21.65
CA ASP A 48 -15.11 12.39 -21.85
C ASP A 48 -14.25 13.44 -21.11
N THR A 49 -14.79 14.06 -20.07
CA THR A 49 -14.11 15.08 -19.24
C THR A 49 -13.38 14.48 -18.03
N ILE A 50 -13.51 13.17 -17.79
CA ILE A 50 -12.89 12.48 -16.66
C ILE A 50 -11.49 12.04 -17.05
N SER A 51 -10.49 12.53 -16.32
CA SER A 51 -9.10 12.07 -16.39
C SER A 51 -8.80 11.17 -15.19
N LEU A 52 -8.27 9.97 -15.44
CA LEU A 52 -7.82 9.03 -14.41
C LEU A 52 -6.31 8.89 -14.47
N ASN A 53 -5.65 9.03 -13.32
CA ASN A 53 -4.22 9.15 -13.22
C ASN A 53 -3.58 8.02 -12.43
N LEU A 54 -2.32 7.74 -12.76
CA LEU A 54 -1.39 6.93 -11.98
C LEU A 54 -0.45 7.88 -11.22
N HIS A 55 -0.34 7.70 -9.91
CA HIS A 55 0.63 8.40 -9.05
C HIS A 55 1.80 7.46 -8.80
N ILE A 56 2.94 7.72 -9.44
CA ILE A 56 4.08 6.81 -9.54
C ILE A 56 5.18 7.25 -8.57
N TYR A 57 5.52 6.37 -7.64
CA TYR A 57 6.63 6.53 -6.70
C TYR A 57 7.80 5.67 -7.17
N LYS A 58 8.90 6.34 -7.52
CA LYS A 58 10.12 5.71 -8.05
C LYS A 58 11.14 5.45 -6.93
N PRO A 59 11.99 4.42 -7.04
CA PRO A 59 13.13 4.22 -6.15
C PRO A 59 14.05 5.45 -6.09
N LEU A 60 14.71 5.67 -4.96
CA LEU A 60 15.64 6.81 -4.78
C LEU A 60 16.75 6.85 -5.84
N ASN A 61 17.27 5.68 -6.24
CA ASN A 61 18.31 5.55 -7.25
C ASN A 61 17.72 5.09 -8.59
N PHE A 62 16.58 5.64 -8.97
CA PHE A 62 15.91 5.30 -10.22
C PHE A 62 16.79 5.67 -11.44
N SER A 63 16.89 4.75 -12.40
CA SER A 63 17.50 4.97 -13.71
C SER A 63 16.58 4.47 -14.80
N ASN A 64 16.45 5.21 -15.88
CA ASN A 64 15.67 4.78 -17.06
C ASN A 64 16.31 3.57 -17.79
N ASP A 65 17.60 3.32 -17.54
CA ASP A 65 18.32 2.17 -18.15
C ASP A 65 18.13 0.87 -17.36
N SER A 66 17.44 0.95 -16.22
CA SER A 66 17.13 -0.20 -15.37
C SER A 66 15.67 -0.63 -15.52
N THR A 67 15.38 -1.88 -15.14
CA THR A 67 14.01 -2.42 -15.13
C THR A 67 13.63 -2.78 -13.69
N TYR A 68 12.47 -2.33 -13.24
CA TYR A 68 11.98 -2.47 -11.88
C TYR A 68 10.73 -3.33 -11.81
N ASN A 69 10.60 -4.14 -10.77
CA ASN A 69 9.33 -4.75 -10.42
C ASN A 69 8.34 -3.67 -9.94
N CYS A 70 7.04 -3.95 -9.98
CA CYS A 70 6.02 -2.95 -9.70
C CYS A 70 4.93 -3.48 -8.79
N ILE A 71 4.33 -2.59 -7.99
CA ILE A 71 3.04 -2.82 -7.33
C ILE A 71 2.09 -1.65 -7.60
N VAL A 72 0.82 -1.97 -7.86
CA VAL A 72 -0.25 -1.00 -8.10
C VAL A 72 -1.25 -1.08 -6.97
N PHE A 73 -1.50 0.03 -6.27
CA PHE A 73 -2.48 0.11 -5.20
C PHE A 73 -3.76 0.81 -5.64
N PHE A 74 -4.88 0.23 -5.24
CA PHE A 74 -6.21 0.82 -5.35
C PHE A 74 -6.72 1.19 -3.96
N HIS A 75 -7.25 2.41 -3.80
CA HIS A 75 -7.76 2.89 -2.52
C HIS A 75 -9.08 2.26 -2.12
N GLY A 76 -9.39 2.25 -0.82
CA GLY A 76 -10.71 1.88 -0.30
C GLY A 76 -11.74 2.99 -0.47
N GLY A 77 -12.91 2.79 0.15
CA GLY A 77 -14.00 3.77 0.17
C GLY A 77 -15.30 3.26 -0.45
N GLY A 78 -15.46 1.92 -0.54
CA GLY A 78 -16.70 1.26 -0.97
C GLY A 78 -17.15 1.62 -2.39
N TRP A 79 -16.23 1.94 -3.29
CA TRP A 79 -16.48 2.43 -4.66
C TRP A 79 -17.29 3.75 -4.71
N ASN A 80 -17.58 4.35 -3.54
CA ASN A 80 -18.33 5.60 -3.44
C ASN A 80 -17.41 6.82 -3.36
N ASN A 81 -16.32 6.70 -2.60
CA ASN A 81 -15.37 7.76 -2.31
C ASN A 81 -13.95 7.19 -2.18
N GLY A 82 -13.00 8.02 -1.74
CA GLY A 82 -11.62 7.65 -1.52
C GLY A 82 -10.66 8.51 -2.34
N HIS A 83 -9.37 8.29 -2.12
CA HIS A 83 -8.31 9.05 -2.78
C HIS A 83 -7.03 8.20 -2.89
N PRO A 84 -6.25 8.27 -3.97
CA PRO A 84 -5.04 7.49 -4.16
C PRO A 84 -3.98 7.71 -3.07
N ASN A 85 -3.98 8.87 -2.41
CA ASN A 85 -3.09 9.13 -1.27
C ASN A 85 -3.28 8.19 -0.06
N ALA A 86 -4.37 7.41 -0.01
CA ALA A 86 -4.58 6.41 1.05
C ALA A 86 -3.44 5.38 1.12
N PHE A 87 -2.77 5.12 -0.01
CA PHE A 87 -1.62 4.21 -0.09
C PHE A 87 -0.27 4.93 -0.29
N LYS A 88 -0.22 6.26 -0.12
CA LYS A 88 1.04 7.02 -0.27
C LYS A 88 2.17 6.47 0.60
N ARG A 89 1.89 6.17 1.88
CA ARG A 89 2.90 5.69 2.84
C ARG A 89 3.46 4.31 2.44
N GLN A 90 2.60 3.36 2.07
CA GLN A 90 2.98 2.05 1.59
C GLN A 90 3.77 2.15 0.29
N SER A 91 3.33 3.00 -0.64
CA SER A 91 4.00 3.24 -1.92
C SER A 91 5.40 3.83 -1.73
N MET A 92 5.55 4.84 -0.86
CA MET A 92 6.86 5.42 -0.55
C MET A 92 7.80 4.39 0.08
N TYR A 93 7.30 3.57 1.02
CA TYR A 93 8.11 2.52 1.63
C TYR A 93 8.58 1.50 0.58
N LEU A 94 7.67 0.97 -0.24
CA LEU A 94 8.03 -0.02 -1.25
C LEU A 94 8.94 0.56 -2.35
N ALA A 95 8.78 1.84 -2.70
CA ALA A 95 9.72 2.54 -3.57
C ALA A 95 11.11 2.63 -2.93
N SER A 96 11.23 2.89 -1.62
CA SER A 96 12.51 2.86 -0.91
C SER A 96 13.14 1.47 -0.88
N ARG A 97 12.34 0.42 -1.08
CA ARG A 97 12.78 -0.97 -1.20
C ARG A 97 13.25 -1.36 -2.61
N GLY A 98 13.19 -0.43 -3.57
CA GLY A 98 13.74 -0.61 -4.91
C GLY A 98 12.75 -1.12 -5.96
N ILE A 99 11.43 -1.04 -5.73
CA ILE A 99 10.41 -1.29 -6.77
C ILE A 99 9.66 -0.01 -7.11
N ILE A 100 9.02 0.03 -8.27
CA ILE A 100 8.09 1.11 -8.59
C ILE A 100 6.76 0.82 -7.91
N ALA A 101 6.26 1.78 -7.11
CA ALA A 101 4.94 1.68 -6.49
C ALA A 101 4.01 2.73 -7.09
N ILE A 102 2.78 2.34 -7.39
CA ILE A 102 1.80 3.18 -8.08
C ILE A 102 0.52 3.20 -7.27
N SER A 103 -0.08 4.38 -7.09
CA SER A 103 -1.45 4.50 -6.63
C SER A 103 -2.34 4.94 -7.80
N ALA A 104 -3.31 4.11 -8.17
CA ALA A 104 -4.16 4.34 -9.32
C ALA A 104 -5.48 5.01 -8.91
N GLU A 105 -5.90 6.01 -9.66
CA GLU A 105 -7.26 6.54 -9.62
C GLU A 105 -8.21 5.59 -10.36
N TYR A 106 -9.46 5.59 -9.96
CA TYR A 106 -10.55 4.88 -10.63
C TYR A 106 -11.85 5.63 -10.40
N ARG A 107 -12.85 5.46 -11.27
CA ARG A 107 -14.15 6.11 -11.13
C ARG A 107 -14.87 5.64 -9.87
N ILE A 108 -15.46 6.59 -9.14
CA ILE A 108 -16.18 6.38 -7.88
C ILE A 108 -17.57 7.08 -7.98
N LYS A 109 -18.55 6.52 -7.28
CA LYS A 109 -19.95 6.98 -7.37
C LYS A 109 -20.12 8.48 -7.08
N ASN A 110 -19.58 8.97 -5.99
CA ASN A 110 -19.83 10.34 -5.52
C ASN A 110 -19.23 11.43 -6.45
N LYS A 111 -18.21 11.08 -7.22
CA LYS A 111 -17.55 12.01 -8.14
C LYS A 111 -17.98 11.81 -9.59
N HIS A 112 -18.28 10.57 -9.97
CA HIS A 112 -18.44 10.22 -11.37
C HIS A 112 -19.80 9.56 -11.67
N ASN A 113 -20.66 9.39 -10.65
CA ASN A 113 -21.97 8.73 -10.76
C ASN A 113 -21.90 7.32 -11.37
N THR A 114 -20.88 6.54 -11.00
CA THR A 114 -20.61 5.20 -11.51
C THR A 114 -20.98 4.12 -10.50
N THR A 115 -21.00 2.88 -10.98
CA THR A 115 -21.22 1.67 -10.21
C THR A 115 -19.87 0.96 -9.92
N PRO A 116 -19.83 -0.10 -9.11
CA PRO A 116 -18.61 -0.90 -8.93
C PRO A 116 -18.06 -1.53 -10.22
N PHE A 117 -18.89 -1.74 -11.24
CA PHE A 117 -18.46 -2.32 -12.52
C PHE A 117 -17.47 -1.41 -13.26
N GLU A 118 -17.78 -0.11 -13.35
CA GLU A 118 -16.86 0.86 -13.96
C GLU A 118 -15.57 1.00 -13.14
N SER A 119 -15.63 0.84 -11.83
CA SER A 119 -14.42 0.84 -10.99
C SER A 119 -13.51 -0.36 -11.31
N VAL A 120 -14.08 -1.56 -11.57
CA VAL A 120 -13.31 -2.75 -11.99
C VAL A 120 -12.74 -2.56 -13.39
N GLU A 121 -13.55 -2.05 -14.34
CA GLU A 121 -13.06 -1.73 -15.68
C GLU A 121 -11.85 -0.79 -15.64
N ASP A 122 -11.91 0.26 -14.82
CA ASP A 122 -10.81 1.22 -14.68
C ASP A 122 -9.56 0.59 -14.03
N ALA A 123 -9.73 -0.27 -13.03
CA ALA A 123 -8.62 -0.99 -12.42
C ALA A 123 -7.92 -1.90 -13.45
N LYS A 124 -8.68 -2.62 -14.26
CA LYS A 124 -8.15 -3.44 -15.36
C LYS A 124 -7.45 -2.59 -16.42
N SER A 125 -8.05 -1.44 -16.79
CA SER A 125 -7.43 -0.47 -17.69
C SER A 125 -6.09 0.03 -17.16
N ALA A 126 -5.99 0.34 -15.86
CA ALA A 126 -4.74 0.78 -15.23
C ALA A 126 -3.65 -0.31 -15.32
N MET A 127 -3.99 -1.55 -14.96
CA MET A 127 -3.06 -2.69 -15.06
C MET A 127 -2.58 -2.91 -16.50
N ARG A 128 -3.49 -2.86 -17.47
CA ARG A 128 -3.18 -3.01 -18.89
C ARG A 128 -2.33 -1.87 -19.41
N TYR A 129 -2.65 -0.63 -19.04
CA TYR A 129 -1.85 0.53 -19.42
C TYR A 129 -0.40 0.40 -18.94
N ILE A 130 -0.21 0.04 -17.67
CA ILE A 130 1.13 -0.14 -17.08
C ILE A 130 1.89 -1.23 -17.83
N ARG A 131 1.27 -2.37 -18.13
CA ARG A 131 1.91 -3.47 -18.87
C ARG A 131 2.23 -3.08 -20.32
N LYS A 132 1.31 -2.39 -21.00
CA LYS A 132 1.52 -1.86 -22.35
C LYS A 132 2.70 -0.90 -22.43
N HIS A 133 2.83 -0.06 -21.44
CA HIS A 133 3.87 0.98 -21.38
C HIS A 133 5.06 0.60 -20.48
N ALA A 134 5.21 -0.69 -20.16
CA ALA A 134 6.21 -1.17 -19.20
C ALA A 134 7.63 -0.70 -19.54
N ARG A 135 8.04 -0.76 -20.80
CA ARG A 135 9.35 -0.27 -21.25
C ARG A 135 9.53 1.23 -20.98
N LYS A 136 8.53 2.05 -21.32
CA LYS A 136 8.58 3.52 -21.10
C LYS A 136 8.60 3.87 -19.60
N LEU A 137 7.95 3.05 -18.77
CA LEU A 137 7.88 3.22 -17.33
C LEU A 137 9.03 2.53 -16.59
N SER A 138 9.96 1.89 -17.30
CA SER A 138 11.05 1.09 -16.72
C SER A 138 10.55 -0.05 -15.81
N ILE A 139 9.39 -0.65 -16.13
CA ILE A 139 8.76 -1.72 -15.37
C ILE A 139 8.97 -3.08 -16.05
N ASN A 140 9.17 -4.12 -15.23
CA ASN A 140 9.14 -5.51 -15.70
C ASN A 140 7.67 -5.94 -15.93
N PRO A 141 7.22 -6.18 -17.17
CA PRO A 141 5.82 -6.51 -17.47
C PRO A 141 5.35 -7.83 -16.85
N ASN A 142 6.29 -8.70 -16.44
CA ASN A 142 6.02 -10.00 -15.82
C ASN A 142 6.08 -9.98 -14.29
N MET A 143 6.32 -8.81 -13.69
CA MET A 143 6.44 -8.64 -12.24
C MET A 143 5.65 -7.40 -11.80
N ILE A 144 4.35 -7.38 -12.09
CA ILE A 144 3.41 -6.32 -11.70
C ILE A 144 2.41 -6.91 -10.70
N ALA A 145 2.57 -6.57 -9.42
CA ALA A 145 1.62 -6.90 -8.37
C ALA A 145 0.47 -5.89 -8.33
N ALA A 146 -0.67 -6.29 -7.79
CA ALA A 146 -1.73 -5.37 -7.42
C ALA A 146 -2.07 -5.51 -5.93
N GLY A 147 -2.53 -4.43 -5.32
CA GLY A 147 -2.94 -4.43 -3.92
C GLY A 147 -3.98 -3.36 -3.63
N GLY A 148 -4.50 -3.37 -2.42
CA GLY A 148 -5.45 -2.36 -1.99
C GLY A 148 -6.19 -2.74 -0.73
N GLY A 149 -6.97 -1.81 -0.20
CA GLY A 149 -7.77 -2.00 1.01
C GLY A 149 -9.26 -1.94 0.74
N SER A 150 -10.05 -2.80 1.40
CA SER A 150 -11.51 -2.77 1.29
C SER A 150 -11.98 -2.90 -0.17
N ALA A 151 -12.72 -1.92 -0.71
CA ALA A 151 -13.08 -1.85 -2.12
C ALA A 151 -11.87 -1.82 -3.06
N GLY A 152 -10.73 -1.23 -2.66
CA GLY A 152 -9.50 -1.29 -3.45
C GLY A 152 -8.87 -2.68 -3.46
N GLY A 153 -8.99 -3.42 -2.36
CA GLY A 153 -8.64 -4.84 -2.30
C GLY A 153 -9.52 -5.68 -3.22
N HIS A 154 -10.81 -5.33 -3.33
CA HIS A 154 -11.71 -5.92 -4.33
C HIS A 154 -11.21 -5.68 -5.75
N LEU A 155 -10.87 -4.43 -6.10
CA LEU A 155 -10.39 -4.09 -7.45
C LEU A 155 -9.13 -4.88 -7.81
N ALA A 156 -8.19 -5.00 -6.88
CA ALA A 156 -6.99 -5.81 -7.08
C ALA A 156 -7.32 -7.29 -7.30
N ALA A 157 -8.19 -7.87 -6.45
CA ALA A 157 -8.65 -9.25 -6.57
C ALA A 157 -9.47 -9.47 -7.86
N ALA A 158 -10.30 -8.50 -8.25
CA ALA A 158 -11.06 -8.55 -9.49
C ALA A 158 -10.16 -8.60 -10.73
N CYS A 159 -9.07 -7.80 -10.75
CA CYS A 159 -8.07 -7.91 -11.82
C CYS A 159 -7.44 -9.30 -11.89
N GLY A 160 -7.29 -9.98 -10.75
CA GLY A 160 -6.67 -11.31 -10.68
C GLY A 160 -7.59 -12.49 -10.99
N ASN A 161 -8.88 -12.37 -10.68
CA ASN A 161 -9.80 -13.51 -10.67
C ASN A 161 -10.94 -13.39 -11.70
N ILE A 162 -11.33 -12.18 -12.11
CA ILE A 162 -12.54 -11.98 -12.91
C ILE A 162 -12.20 -11.93 -14.40
N ILE A 163 -12.88 -12.76 -15.18
CA ILE A 163 -12.88 -12.70 -16.64
C ILE A 163 -13.97 -11.74 -17.08
N GLY A 164 -13.68 -10.91 -18.08
CA GLY A 164 -14.62 -9.86 -18.53
C GLY A 164 -14.45 -8.54 -17.81
N LEU A 165 -15.43 -7.65 -17.93
CA LEU A 165 -15.39 -6.26 -17.46
C LEU A 165 -14.17 -5.48 -18.00
N GLU A 166 -13.73 -5.82 -19.18
CA GLU A 166 -12.65 -5.15 -19.91
C GLU A 166 -13.20 -3.98 -20.71
N ASN A 167 -12.43 -2.90 -20.82
CA ASN A 167 -12.79 -1.84 -21.76
C ASN A 167 -12.60 -2.35 -23.21
N PRO A 168 -13.68 -2.42 -24.02
CA PRO A 168 -13.61 -2.99 -25.36
C PRO A 168 -12.78 -2.16 -26.36
N ASN A 169 -12.47 -0.92 -26.03
CA ASN A 169 -11.67 -0.01 -26.86
C ASN A 169 -10.16 -0.14 -26.59
N GLU A 170 -9.76 -1.02 -25.67
CA GLU A 170 -8.35 -1.30 -25.38
C GLU A 170 -7.84 -2.54 -26.14
N ASP A 171 -6.52 -2.64 -26.24
CA ASP A 171 -5.87 -3.84 -26.80
C ASP A 171 -5.95 -4.99 -25.78
N LEU A 172 -6.96 -5.84 -25.92
CA LEU A 172 -7.23 -6.95 -25.00
C LEU A 172 -6.21 -8.10 -25.12
N SER A 173 -5.29 -8.08 -26.11
CA SER A 173 -4.16 -9.01 -26.16
C SER A 173 -3.14 -8.75 -25.04
N ILE A 174 -3.17 -7.55 -24.44
CA ILE A 174 -2.34 -7.18 -23.29
C ILE A 174 -3.12 -7.48 -22.00
N SER A 175 -2.59 -8.40 -21.20
CA SER A 175 -3.24 -8.86 -19.98
C SER A 175 -3.37 -7.74 -18.92
N SER A 176 -4.55 -7.64 -18.31
CA SER A 176 -4.80 -6.83 -17.10
C SER A 176 -4.53 -7.59 -15.79
N VAL A 177 -4.24 -8.90 -15.85
CA VAL A 177 -4.05 -9.78 -14.69
C VAL A 177 -2.72 -9.45 -14.00
N PRO A 178 -2.73 -9.14 -12.67
CA PRO A 178 -1.50 -8.96 -11.90
C PRO A 178 -0.76 -10.29 -11.69
N ASN A 179 0.56 -10.20 -11.39
CA ASN A 179 1.38 -11.37 -11.12
C ASN A 179 1.40 -11.78 -9.64
N ALA A 180 0.87 -10.93 -8.73
CA ALA A 180 0.66 -11.20 -7.31
C ALA A 180 -0.37 -10.24 -6.72
N LEU A 181 -0.99 -10.60 -5.60
CA LEU A 181 -2.01 -9.79 -4.90
C LEU A 181 -1.64 -9.52 -3.45
N ALA A 182 -1.75 -8.26 -3.00
CA ALA A 182 -1.55 -7.83 -1.61
C ALA A 182 -2.83 -7.14 -1.08
N LEU A 183 -3.66 -7.88 -0.38
CA LEU A 183 -5.03 -7.50 -0.04
C LEU A 183 -5.17 -7.17 1.46
N LEU A 184 -5.67 -5.97 1.78
CA LEU A 184 -5.90 -5.51 3.15
C LEU A 184 -7.40 -5.39 3.39
N ASN A 185 -7.93 -6.21 4.31
CA ASN A 185 -9.36 -6.35 4.56
C ASN A 185 -10.23 -6.22 3.29
N PRO A 186 -9.96 -7.06 2.27
CA PRO A 186 -10.55 -6.90 0.95
C PRO A 186 -12.03 -7.28 0.95
N VAL A 187 -12.82 -6.58 0.14
CA VAL A 187 -14.12 -7.12 -0.30
C VAL A 187 -13.82 -8.19 -1.35
N ILE A 188 -14.14 -9.42 -1.08
CA ILE A 188 -13.95 -10.56 -2.00
C ILE A 188 -15.22 -11.32 -2.29
N ASP A 189 -16.27 -11.07 -1.50
CA ASP A 189 -17.62 -11.60 -1.71
C ASP A 189 -18.59 -10.44 -1.89
N ASN A 190 -19.32 -10.47 -3.02
CA ASN A 190 -20.38 -9.54 -3.36
C ASN A 190 -21.74 -10.24 -3.51
N GLY A 191 -21.82 -11.51 -3.12
CA GLY A 191 -23.05 -12.30 -3.12
C GLY A 191 -24.11 -11.77 -2.14
N PRO A 192 -25.25 -12.46 -2.00
CA PRO A 192 -26.40 -11.99 -1.21
C PRO A 192 -26.05 -11.54 0.21
N ASP A 193 -25.12 -12.23 0.89
CA ASP A 193 -24.63 -11.89 2.21
C ASP A 193 -23.33 -11.08 2.19
N GLY A 194 -22.78 -10.79 1.00
CA GLY A 194 -21.54 -10.11 0.79
C GLY A 194 -21.65 -8.58 0.77
N TYR A 195 -20.52 -7.93 0.93
CA TYR A 195 -20.47 -6.46 0.92
C TYR A 195 -20.81 -5.88 -0.44
N GLY A 196 -21.76 -4.97 -0.45
CA GLY A 196 -22.14 -4.22 -1.66
C GLY A 196 -23.20 -4.91 -2.53
N TYR A 197 -23.73 -6.06 -2.15
CA TYR A 197 -24.77 -6.77 -2.90
C TYR A 197 -25.93 -5.85 -3.34
N GLN A 198 -26.42 -4.96 -2.47
CA GLN A 198 -27.52 -4.03 -2.78
C GLN A 198 -27.27 -3.11 -3.96
N ARG A 199 -26.00 -2.94 -4.37
CA ARG A 199 -25.61 -2.11 -5.54
C ARG A 199 -25.41 -2.91 -6.81
N ILE A 200 -25.25 -4.22 -6.68
CA ILE A 200 -24.85 -5.14 -7.76
C ILE A 200 -25.96 -6.15 -8.05
N LYS A 201 -26.63 -6.58 -6.98
CA LYS A 201 -27.73 -7.56 -6.98
C LYS A 201 -27.35 -8.84 -7.73
N GLU A 202 -28.21 -9.33 -8.58
CA GLU A 202 -28.08 -10.62 -9.29
C GLU A 202 -26.86 -10.69 -10.19
N ARG A 203 -26.27 -9.53 -10.52
CA ARG A 203 -25.02 -9.46 -11.30
C ARG A 203 -23.75 -9.72 -10.47
N TYR A 204 -23.86 -10.12 -9.21
CA TYR A 204 -22.71 -10.29 -8.34
C TYR A 204 -21.69 -11.31 -8.85
N LEU A 205 -22.12 -12.34 -9.57
CA LEU A 205 -21.21 -13.32 -10.18
C LEU A 205 -20.24 -12.69 -11.20
N GLU A 206 -20.62 -11.57 -11.81
CA GLU A 206 -19.75 -10.87 -12.77
C GLU A 206 -18.59 -10.11 -12.08
N ILE A 207 -18.69 -9.86 -10.77
CA ILE A 207 -17.78 -8.92 -10.07
C ILE A 207 -17.22 -9.47 -8.74
N SER A 208 -17.72 -10.61 -8.24
CA SER A 208 -17.34 -11.17 -6.95
C SER A 208 -16.10 -12.07 -7.06
N PRO A 209 -14.94 -11.69 -6.53
CA PRO A 209 -13.70 -12.44 -6.69
C PRO A 209 -13.78 -13.89 -6.20
N ILE A 210 -14.43 -14.15 -5.06
CA ILE A 210 -14.52 -15.49 -4.46
C ILE A 210 -15.25 -16.49 -5.36
N HIS A 211 -16.16 -16.03 -6.21
CA HIS A 211 -16.94 -16.86 -7.14
C HIS A 211 -16.24 -17.08 -8.50
N ASN A 212 -15.09 -16.43 -8.71
CA ASN A 212 -14.41 -16.40 -9.99
C ASN A 212 -12.94 -16.89 -9.92
N ILE A 213 -12.57 -17.59 -8.84
CA ILE A 213 -11.22 -18.14 -8.72
C ILE A 213 -11.06 -19.29 -9.72
N THR A 214 -9.99 -19.22 -10.51
CA THR A 214 -9.64 -20.24 -11.51
C THR A 214 -8.21 -20.72 -11.31
N ASN A 215 -7.85 -21.83 -11.97
CA ASN A 215 -6.46 -22.30 -12.00
C ASN A 215 -5.54 -21.21 -12.56
N GLY A 216 -4.41 -21.00 -11.92
CA GLY A 216 -3.47 -19.93 -12.26
C GLY A 216 -3.79 -18.56 -11.66
N ALA A 217 -4.75 -18.46 -10.74
CA ALA A 217 -4.99 -17.24 -9.98
C ALA A 217 -3.68 -16.76 -9.31
N PRO A 218 -3.41 -15.44 -9.27
CA PRO A 218 -2.15 -14.90 -8.76
C PRO A 218 -1.91 -15.26 -7.29
N PRO A 219 -0.67 -15.58 -6.88
CA PRO A 219 -0.35 -15.76 -5.47
C PRO A 219 -0.77 -14.53 -4.67
N THR A 220 -1.45 -14.77 -3.55
CA THR A 220 -2.16 -13.74 -2.78
C THR A 220 -1.73 -13.74 -1.32
N ILE A 221 -1.59 -12.55 -0.71
CA ILE A 221 -1.59 -12.37 0.73
C ILE A 221 -2.82 -11.56 1.14
N ILE A 222 -3.52 -12.02 2.19
CA ILE A 222 -4.67 -11.33 2.80
C ILE A 222 -4.32 -10.97 4.25
N LEU A 223 -4.55 -9.70 4.61
CA LEU A 223 -4.35 -9.19 5.96
C LEU A 223 -5.68 -8.61 6.46
N ILE A 224 -6.23 -9.18 7.54
CA ILE A 224 -7.57 -8.79 8.02
C ILE A 224 -7.67 -8.82 9.55
N GLY A 225 -8.47 -7.92 10.10
CA GLY A 225 -8.78 -7.87 11.52
C GLY A 225 -9.87 -8.86 11.94
N THR A 226 -9.70 -9.52 13.09
CA THR A 226 -10.69 -10.51 13.57
C THR A 226 -12.00 -9.90 14.08
N LYS A 227 -12.09 -8.58 14.21
CA LYS A 227 -13.31 -7.82 14.54
C LYS A 227 -13.83 -7.00 13.35
N ASP A 228 -13.39 -7.32 12.13
CA ASP A 228 -13.94 -6.69 10.94
C ASP A 228 -15.43 -7.03 10.81
N LYS A 229 -16.27 -6.00 10.88
CA LYS A 229 -17.73 -6.15 10.79
C LYS A 229 -18.28 -6.08 9.37
N LEU A 230 -17.44 -5.65 8.42
CA LEU A 230 -17.83 -5.54 7.01
C LEU A 230 -17.47 -6.81 6.23
N ILE A 231 -16.33 -7.41 6.59
CA ILE A 231 -15.80 -8.60 5.92
C ILE A 231 -15.56 -9.65 6.99
N PRO A 232 -16.43 -10.67 7.11
CA PRO A 232 -16.23 -11.76 8.04
C PRO A 232 -14.93 -12.52 7.78
N VAL A 233 -14.25 -12.98 8.83
CA VAL A 233 -13.04 -13.80 8.70
C VAL A 233 -13.32 -15.07 7.90
N SER A 234 -14.48 -15.71 8.11
CA SER A 234 -14.90 -16.90 7.37
C SER A 234 -14.93 -16.69 5.86
N THR A 235 -15.27 -15.48 5.39
CA THR A 235 -15.25 -15.16 3.94
C THR A 235 -13.84 -15.24 3.35
N VAL A 236 -12.83 -14.70 4.07
CA VAL A 236 -11.44 -14.76 3.59
C VAL A 236 -10.82 -16.13 3.77
N GLU A 237 -11.25 -16.89 4.77
CA GLU A 237 -10.87 -18.31 4.93
C GLU A 237 -11.41 -19.14 3.77
N THR A 238 -12.69 -19.00 3.40
CA THR A 238 -13.28 -19.66 2.23
C THR A 238 -12.54 -19.26 0.93
N TYR A 239 -12.20 -17.97 0.77
CA TYR A 239 -11.43 -17.54 -0.39
C TYR A 239 -10.05 -18.22 -0.45
N LYS A 240 -9.35 -18.29 0.70
CA LYS A 240 -8.07 -18.99 0.79
C LYS A 240 -8.20 -20.47 0.39
N ASP A 241 -9.20 -21.17 0.95
CA ASP A 241 -9.42 -22.59 0.65
C ASP A 241 -9.71 -22.81 -0.84
N ASN A 242 -10.51 -21.93 -1.46
CA ASN A 242 -10.78 -21.96 -2.90
C ASN A 242 -9.49 -21.73 -3.71
N MET A 243 -8.65 -20.77 -3.34
CA MET A 243 -7.36 -20.50 -3.99
C MET A 243 -6.45 -21.72 -3.92
N GLU A 244 -6.31 -22.34 -2.75
CA GLU A 244 -5.48 -23.53 -2.54
C GLU A 244 -6.02 -24.75 -3.30
N THR A 245 -7.32 -24.91 -3.35
CA THR A 245 -7.99 -25.96 -4.16
C THR A 245 -7.68 -25.80 -5.66
N MET A 246 -7.56 -24.57 -6.13
CA MET A 246 -7.16 -24.27 -7.51
C MET A 246 -5.62 -24.28 -7.71
N GLY A 247 -4.86 -24.73 -6.71
CA GLY A 247 -3.39 -24.83 -6.79
C GLY A 247 -2.65 -23.49 -6.66
N SER A 248 -3.33 -22.44 -6.20
CA SER A 248 -2.75 -21.09 -6.04
C SER A 248 -2.41 -20.80 -4.59
N ARG A 249 -1.24 -20.19 -4.33
CA ARG A 249 -0.82 -19.80 -2.98
C ARG A 249 -1.71 -18.67 -2.43
N CYS A 250 -2.22 -18.84 -1.20
CA CYS A 250 -2.93 -17.79 -0.49
C CYS A 250 -2.49 -17.74 0.99
N ASP A 251 -1.71 -16.73 1.34
CA ASP A 251 -1.27 -16.48 2.71
C ASP A 251 -2.34 -15.64 3.42
N LEU A 252 -2.80 -16.07 4.61
CA LEU A 252 -3.77 -15.33 5.42
C LEU A 252 -3.15 -14.93 6.76
N VAL A 253 -3.18 -13.63 7.07
CA VAL A 253 -2.69 -13.07 8.33
C VAL A 253 -3.85 -12.42 9.07
N LEU A 254 -4.18 -12.97 10.26
CA LEU A 254 -5.25 -12.48 11.12
C LEU A 254 -4.72 -11.56 12.21
N TYR A 255 -5.30 -10.38 12.33
CA TYR A 255 -4.96 -9.38 13.35
C TYR A 255 -5.99 -9.38 14.47
N LYS A 256 -5.61 -9.96 15.61
CA LYS A 256 -6.51 -10.14 16.76
C LYS A 256 -7.10 -8.79 17.22
N ASN A 257 -8.42 -8.76 17.39
CA ASN A 257 -9.20 -7.63 17.87
C ASN A 257 -9.16 -6.37 16.96
N GLN A 258 -8.60 -6.44 15.75
CA GLN A 258 -8.63 -5.32 14.85
C GLN A 258 -9.92 -5.27 14.03
N GLU A 259 -10.37 -4.03 13.79
CA GLU A 259 -11.57 -3.71 13.02
C GLU A 259 -11.21 -3.39 11.56
N HIS A 260 -12.22 -3.05 10.75
CA HIS A 260 -12.01 -2.64 9.35
C HIS A 260 -11.07 -1.43 9.22
N ALA A 261 -10.21 -1.41 8.20
CA ALA A 261 -9.23 -0.35 7.90
C ALA A 261 -8.15 -0.09 8.99
N PHE A 262 -7.90 -1.04 9.88
CA PHE A 262 -6.88 -0.94 10.94
C PHE A 262 -5.46 -0.71 10.40
N PHE A 263 -5.16 -1.21 9.23
CA PHE A 263 -3.83 -1.22 8.59
C PHE A 263 -3.23 0.17 8.31
N ASN A 264 -4.02 1.24 8.41
CA ASN A 264 -3.54 2.62 8.25
C ASN A 264 -3.13 3.28 9.58
N LYS A 265 -3.28 2.59 10.72
CA LYS A 265 -3.12 3.17 12.06
C LYS A 265 -1.88 2.63 12.77
N GLY A 266 -1.06 3.55 13.34
CA GLY A 266 0.01 3.24 14.28
C GLY A 266 0.92 2.07 13.86
N GLU A 267 1.13 1.15 14.78
CA GLU A 267 1.96 -0.04 14.60
C GLU A 267 1.43 -1.02 13.53
N TYR A 268 0.12 -1.04 13.32
CA TYR A 268 -0.49 -1.92 12.31
C TYR A 268 -0.12 -1.52 10.88
N PHE A 269 0.08 -0.22 10.63
CA PHE A 269 0.66 0.21 9.35
C PHE A 269 2.04 -0.41 9.14
N ILE A 270 2.87 -0.40 10.17
CA ILE A 270 4.23 -0.95 10.13
C ILE A 270 4.17 -2.46 9.89
N ASP A 271 3.37 -3.18 10.69
CA ASP A 271 3.31 -4.64 10.60
C ASP A 271 2.69 -5.13 9.29
N THR A 272 1.57 -4.55 8.84
CA THR A 272 0.95 -4.94 7.57
C THR A 272 1.85 -4.66 6.38
N THR A 273 2.56 -3.53 6.38
CA THR A 273 3.55 -3.21 5.34
C THR A 273 4.74 -4.17 5.38
N TYR A 274 5.18 -4.58 6.56
CA TYR A 274 6.21 -5.62 6.74
C TYR A 274 5.77 -6.97 6.17
N GLN A 275 4.53 -7.39 6.40
CA GLN A 275 4.02 -8.65 5.86
C GLN A 275 3.94 -8.62 4.32
N ILE A 276 3.51 -7.49 3.75
CA ILE A 276 3.51 -7.29 2.29
C ILE A 276 4.93 -7.36 1.73
N ASP A 277 5.91 -6.69 2.36
CA ASP A 277 7.32 -6.75 1.94
C ASP A 277 7.84 -8.19 1.96
N ARG A 278 7.60 -8.95 3.03
CA ARG A 278 8.00 -10.35 3.14
C ARG A 278 7.38 -11.22 2.04
N PHE A 279 6.09 -11.05 1.80
CA PHE A 279 5.38 -11.76 0.75
C PHE A 279 5.96 -11.45 -0.62
N LEU A 280 6.10 -10.18 -0.97
CA LEU A 280 6.69 -9.74 -2.25
C LEU A 280 8.14 -10.22 -2.39
N LYS A 281 8.93 -10.21 -1.30
CA LYS A 281 10.28 -10.76 -1.31
C LYS A 281 10.28 -12.26 -1.59
N SER A 282 9.35 -13.03 -1.01
CA SER A 282 9.25 -14.47 -1.25
C SER A 282 8.93 -14.83 -2.70
N LEU A 283 8.37 -13.87 -3.45
CA LEU A 283 8.05 -13.98 -4.88
C LEU A 283 9.12 -13.34 -5.79
N GLY A 284 10.22 -12.85 -5.23
CA GLY A 284 11.32 -12.24 -6.00
C GLY A 284 11.12 -10.78 -6.42
N TYR A 285 10.08 -10.09 -5.91
CA TYR A 285 9.88 -8.66 -6.20
C TYR A 285 10.92 -7.77 -5.53
N LEU A 286 11.35 -8.14 -4.33
CA LEU A 286 12.25 -7.36 -3.46
C LEU A 286 13.52 -8.14 -3.14
N LYS A 287 14.62 -7.41 -2.97
CA LYS A 287 15.93 -7.95 -2.55
C LYS A 287 16.34 -7.36 -1.20
N GLY A 288 17.30 -8.02 -0.55
CA GLY A 288 17.88 -7.56 0.72
C GLY A 288 16.94 -7.69 1.92
N PRO A 289 17.35 -7.21 3.10
CA PRO A 289 16.53 -7.23 4.31
C PRO A 289 15.40 -6.20 4.24
N ASN A 290 14.33 -6.46 4.99
CA ASN A 290 13.27 -5.50 5.24
C ASN A 290 13.83 -4.30 6.04
N THR A 291 13.45 -3.08 5.69
CA THR A 291 13.95 -1.84 6.29
C THR A 291 12.94 -1.14 7.20
N ILE A 292 11.68 -1.58 7.21
CA ILE A 292 10.68 -1.04 8.14
C ILE A 292 10.97 -1.58 9.54
N LYS A 293 11.11 -0.69 10.51
CA LYS A 293 11.35 -1.07 11.90
C LYS A 293 10.03 -1.34 12.59
N LYS A 294 9.91 -2.52 13.18
CA LYS A 294 8.82 -2.89 14.09
C LYS A 294 9.01 -2.25 15.46
#